data_2ef21586b994dc3781d70235ab777be4
#
_entry.id   2ef21586b994dc3781d70235ab777be4
#
_cell.length_a   1.000
_cell.length_b   1.000
_cell.length_c   1.000
_cell.angle_alpha   90.00
_cell.angle_beta   90.00
_cell.angle_gamma   90.00
#
_symmetry.space_group_name_H-M   'P 1'
#
loop_
_entity.id
_entity.type
_entity.pdbx_description
1 polymer ?
#
loop_
_entity_poly.entity_id
_entity_poly.type
_entity_poly.pdbx_seq_one_letter_code
_entity_poly.pdbx_strand_id
1 'polypeptide(L)'
;MLSVLRRLFATSDLLAFNLRNRDRWIAEQAASVPAGSRVLDIGAGSAPYRALFAHCDYKTQDFAQLKDAQLRHGGYAPIDFVSEAHAIPVPDASFDVILCTEVLEHVPEPIAVAREFGRIVTPGGRLILTAPLGSGIHQEPYHFYGGYTPYWYQQFLKQAGFGGITVTGNAGTLRHVAQETIRFVRMTRPFGFAAPWYGQVLWLPFWVILAPVLALAVPLAAKALDRFDREQRFTVGYHVTAVREPAA
;
A
#
# COMPACT_ATOMS: atom_id res chain seq x y z
N MET A 1 23.88 16.98 -4.74
CA MET A 1 23.67 16.88 -3.28
C MET A 1 22.21 16.57 -2.92
N LEU A 2 21.22 17.34 -3.39
CA LEU A 2 19.79 17.07 -3.14
C LEU A 2 19.28 15.72 -3.67
N SER A 3 19.76 15.24 -4.81
CA SER A 3 19.39 13.93 -5.38
C SER A 3 19.95 12.76 -4.57
N VAL A 4 21.14 12.87 -4.04
CA VAL A 4 21.78 11.86 -3.17
C VAL A 4 21.05 11.79 -1.82
N LEU A 5 20.74 12.94 -1.22
CA LEU A 5 19.93 13.00 0.00
C LEU A 5 18.54 12.40 -0.22
N ARG A 6 17.85 12.73 -1.32
CA ARG A 6 16.56 12.10 -1.67
C ARG A 6 16.66 10.58 -1.80
N ARG A 7 17.74 10.05 -2.41
CA ARG A 7 17.98 8.60 -2.49
C ARG A 7 18.24 7.99 -1.12
N LEU A 8 19.10 8.60 -0.30
CA LEU A 8 19.34 8.14 1.07
C LEU A 8 18.08 8.14 1.93
N PHE A 9 17.23 9.16 1.79
CA PHE A 9 15.94 9.22 2.47
C PHE A 9 14.96 8.15 1.97
N ALA A 10 14.90 7.92 0.66
CA ALA A 10 14.01 6.92 0.05
C ALA A 10 14.43 5.47 0.36
N THR A 11 15.72 5.24 0.65
CA THR A 11 16.27 3.92 0.98
C THR A 11 16.46 3.69 2.48
N SER A 12 16.27 4.71 3.32
CA SER A 12 16.45 4.54 4.76
C SER A 12 15.32 3.74 5.39
N ASP A 13 15.67 2.73 6.17
CA ASP A 13 14.74 1.92 6.97
C ASP A 13 13.98 2.76 8.02
N LEU A 14 14.48 3.94 8.30
CA LEU A 14 13.88 4.88 9.25
C LEU A 14 12.69 5.64 8.63
N LEU A 15 12.82 6.06 7.36
CA LEU A 15 11.90 7.01 6.73
C LEU A 15 11.01 6.38 5.65
N ALA A 16 11.41 5.22 5.12
CA ALA A 16 10.71 4.49 4.07
C ALA A 16 10.35 3.05 4.49
N PHE A 17 10.27 2.78 5.81
CA PHE A 17 10.03 1.44 6.32
C PHE A 17 8.72 0.82 5.79
N ASN A 18 7.67 1.62 5.66
CA ASN A 18 6.38 1.17 5.13
C ASN A 18 6.54 0.52 3.74
N LEU A 19 7.14 1.25 2.81
CA LEU A 19 7.40 0.76 1.46
C LEU A 19 8.32 -0.47 1.46
N ARG A 20 9.39 -0.44 2.26
CA ARG A 20 10.37 -1.54 2.33
C ARG A 20 9.80 -2.81 2.94
N ASN A 21 9.00 -2.70 3.99
CA ASN A 21 8.34 -3.85 4.59
C ASN A 21 7.37 -4.48 3.60
N ARG A 22 6.57 -3.66 2.91
CA ARG A 22 5.67 -4.12 1.85
C ARG A 22 6.43 -4.81 0.73
N ASP A 23 7.48 -4.18 0.18
CA ASP A 23 8.27 -4.76 -0.91
C ASP A 23 8.91 -6.09 -0.51
N ARG A 24 9.43 -6.20 0.71
CA ARG A 24 9.99 -7.44 1.26
C ARG A 24 8.91 -8.52 1.37
N TRP A 25 7.78 -8.18 1.98
CA TRP A 25 6.69 -9.12 2.15
C TRP A 25 6.13 -9.60 0.80
N ILE A 26 5.98 -8.73 -0.19
CA ILE A 26 5.55 -9.13 -1.54
C ILE A 26 6.60 -10.04 -2.19
N ALA A 27 7.90 -9.77 -2.01
CA ALA A 27 8.95 -10.65 -2.52
C ALA A 27 8.89 -12.05 -1.88
N GLU A 28 8.61 -12.15 -0.58
CA GLU A 28 8.40 -13.41 0.12
C GLU A 28 7.16 -14.16 -0.41
N GLN A 29 6.05 -13.43 -0.64
CA GLN A 29 4.86 -14.03 -1.23
C GLN A 29 5.12 -14.51 -2.67
N ALA A 30 5.75 -13.69 -3.50
CA ALA A 30 6.08 -14.02 -4.89
C ALA A 30 6.97 -15.26 -4.99
N ALA A 31 7.97 -15.41 -4.13
CA ALA A 31 8.85 -16.57 -4.08
C ALA A 31 8.11 -17.88 -3.77
N SER A 32 6.93 -17.81 -3.14
CA SER A 32 6.09 -18.97 -2.81
C SER A 32 5.04 -19.30 -3.88
N VAL A 33 4.95 -18.50 -4.95
CA VAL A 33 4.03 -18.76 -6.07
C VAL A 33 4.67 -19.77 -7.01
N PRO A 34 3.98 -20.87 -7.39
CA PRO A 34 4.53 -21.86 -8.31
C PRO A 34 4.85 -21.26 -9.69
N ALA A 35 5.91 -21.75 -10.33
CA ALA A 35 6.25 -21.35 -11.68
C ALA A 35 5.11 -21.69 -12.67
N GLY A 36 4.88 -20.80 -13.63
CA GLY A 36 3.80 -20.92 -14.60
C GLY A 36 2.41 -20.52 -14.08
N SER A 37 2.27 -20.13 -12.80
CA SER A 37 0.99 -19.62 -12.28
C SER A 37 0.55 -18.37 -13.03
N ARG A 38 -0.75 -18.25 -13.28
CA ARG A 38 -1.37 -17.05 -13.86
C ARG A 38 -1.57 -16.01 -12.77
N VAL A 39 -0.88 -14.89 -12.87
CA VAL A 39 -0.91 -13.80 -11.88
C VAL A 39 -1.53 -12.57 -12.49
N LEU A 40 -2.53 -11.98 -11.83
CA LEU A 40 -3.05 -10.66 -12.18
C LEU A 40 -2.65 -9.64 -11.11
N ASP A 41 -1.93 -8.60 -11.52
CA ASP A 41 -1.63 -7.40 -10.71
C ASP A 41 -2.69 -6.34 -10.98
N ILE A 42 -3.56 -6.10 -10.00
CA ILE A 42 -4.69 -5.17 -10.07
C ILE A 42 -4.25 -3.83 -9.50
N GLY A 43 -4.50 -2.76 -10.28
CA GLY A 43 -3.97 -1.42 -9.99
C GLY A 43 -2.45 -1.39 -10.16
N ALA A 44 -1.94 -2.05 -11.20
CA ALA A 44 -0.52 -2.29 -11.39
C ALA A 44 0.31 -1.01 -11.55
N GLY A 45 -0.26 0.07 -12.08
CA GLY A 45 0.41 1.34 -12.32
C GLY A 45 1.70 1.16 -13.13
N SER A 46 2.84 1.42 -12.51
CA SER A 46 4.17 1.19 -13.11
C SER A 46 4.68 -0.26 -12.98
N ALA A 47 3.85 -1.20 -12.54
CA ALA A 47 4.15 -2.63 -12.34
C ALA A 47 5.47 -2.89 -11.59
N PRO A 48 5.66 -2.32 -10.40
CA PRO A 48 6.94 -2.37 -9.67
C PRO A 48 7.35 -3.79 -9.26
N TYR A 49 6.41 -4.72 -9.23
CA TYR A 49 6.62 -6.11 -8.79
C TYR A 49 6.76 -7.11 -9.93
N ARG A 50 6.63 -6.70 -11.20
CA ARG A 50 6.71 -7.58 -12.37
C ARG A 50 7.93 -8.51 -12.35
N ALA A 51 9.10 -7.98 -11.97
CA ALA A 51 10.34 -8.76 -11.91
C ALA A 51 10.31 -9.90 -10.88
N LEU A 52 9.53 -9.76 -9.79
CA LEU A 52 9.39 -10.79 -8.76
C LEU A 52 8.56 -11.99 -9.25
N PHE A 53 7.70 -11.78 -10.25
CA PHE A 53 6.85 -12.80 -10.86
C PHE A 53 7.32 -13.22 -12.25
N ALA A 54 8.63 -13.06 -12.58
CA ALA A 54 9.19 -13.42 -13.88
C ALA A 54 9.05 -14.91 -14.22
N HIS A 55 8.82 -15.77 -13.24
CA HIS A 55 8.58 -17.20 -13.37
C HIS A 55 7.10 -17.58 -13.61
N CYS A 56 6.21 -16.56 -13.67
CA CYS A 56 4.76 -16.69 -13.81
C CYS A 56 4.26 -16.09 -15.13
N ASP A 57 3.03 -16.44 -15.55
CA ASP A 57 2.28 -15.67 -16.55
C ASP A 57 1.65 -14.46 -15.87
N TYR A 58 2.39 -13.34 -15.88
CA TYR A 58 2.04 -12.13 -15.18
C TYR A 58 1.34 -11.13 -16.09
N LYS A 59 0.11 -10.78 -15.74
CA LYS A 59 -0.73 -9.80 -16.39
C LYS A 59 -1.03 -8.61 -15.48
N THR A 60 -1.37 -7.49 -16.08
CA THR A 60 -1.64 -6.23 -15.38
C THR A 60 -3.02 -5.69 -15.72
N GLN A 61 -3.67 -5.15 -14.70
CA GLN A 61 -4.92 -4.40 -14.83
C GLN A 61 -4.75 -3.03 -14.17
N ASP A 62 -5.28 -1.98 -14.76
CA ASP A 62 -5.36 -0.65 -14.16
C ASP A 62 -6.46 0.17 -14.87
N PHE A 63 -7.01 1.20 -14.19
CA PHE A 63 -7.95 2.14 -14.82
C PHE A 63 -7.26 3.20 -15.69
N ALA A 64 -5.93 3.32 -15.58
CA ALA A 64 -5.02 4.10 -16.41
C ALA A 64 -5.35 5.61 -16.50
N GLN A 65 -5.81 6.23 -15.39
CA GLN A 65 -6.19 7.65 -15.36
C GLN A 65 -5.29 8.52 -14.47
N LEU A 66 -4.30 7.91 -13.77
CA LEU A 66 -3.36 8.66 -12.94
C LEU A 66 -2.34 9.41 -13.80
N LYS A 67 -1.87 10.54 -13.29
CA LYS A 67 -0.75 11.28 -13.90
C LYS A 67 0.57 10.60 -13.57
N ASP A 68 1.56 10.72 -14.45
CA ASP A 68 2.90 10.13 -14.25
C ASP A 68 3.51 10.45 -12.88
N ALA A 69 3.34 11.67 -12.39
CA ALA A 69 3.84 12.09 -11.08
C ALA A 69 3.17 11.39 -9.88
N GLN A 70 2.03 10.73 -10.09
CA GLN A 70 1.29 9.98 -9.08
C GLN A 70 1.70 8.49 -9.07
N LEU A 71 2.44 8.04 -10.07
CA LEU A 71 2.92 6.67 -10.21
C LEU A 71 4.32 6.48 -9.60
N ARG A 72 4.57 5.31 -9.04
CA ARG A 72 5.80 5.02 -8.31
C ARG A 72 7.08 5.24 -9.12
N HIS A 73 7.07 4.91 -10.41
CA HIS A 73 8.23 5.04 -11.31
C HIS A 73 8.03 6.07 -12.42
N GLY A 74 7.04 6.99 -12.26
CA GLY A 74 6.88 8.13 -13.16
C GLY A 74 6.27 7.78 -14.52
N GLY A 75 5.42 6.74 -14.59
CA GLY A 75 4.69 6.35 -15.79
C GLY A 75 4.06 4.98 -15.65
N TYR A 76 3.06 4.70 -16.48
CA TYR A 76 2.45 3.37 -16.57
C TYR A 76 3.39 2.37 -17.23
N ALA A 77 3.40 1.14 -16.69
CA ALA A 77 3.86 -0.01 -17.47
C ALA A 77 2.84 -0.35 -18.58
N PRO A 78 3.17 -1.20 -19.55
CA PRO A 78 2.15 -1.79 -20.43
C PRO A 78 1.07 -2.47 -19.59
N ILE A 79 -0.20 -2.04 -19.78
CA ILE A 79 -1.38 -2.57 -19.08
C ILE A 79 -2.11 -3.54 -20.02
N ASP A 80 -2.29 -4.79 -19.58
CA ASP A 80 -2.99 -5.83 -20.37
C ASP A 80 -4.51 -5.60 -20.38
N PHE A 81 -5.10 -5.17 -19.24
CA PHE A 81 -6.53 -4.91 -19.10
C PHE A 81 -6.77 -3.51 -18.54
N VAL A 82 -7.23 -2.59 -19.38
CA VAL A 82 -7.64 -1.24 -18.96
C VAL A 82 -9.12 -1.30 -18.59
N SER A 83 -9.43 -1.23 -17.29
CA SER A 83 -10.79 -1.34 -16.75
C SER A 83 -10.87 -0.82 -15.31
N GLU A 84 -12.09 -0.68 -14.79
CA GLU A 84 -12.29 -0.54 -13.35
C GLU A 84 -11.98 -1.87 -12.63
N ALA A 85 -11.45 -1.80 -11.40
CA ALA A 85 -11.04 -2.97 -10.63
C ALA A 85 -12.20 -3.88 -10.19
N HIS A 86 -13.44 -3.39 -10.25
CA HIS A 86 -14.65 -4.15 -9.92
C HIS A 86 -15.33 -4.81 -11.13
N ALA A 87 -14.79 -4.62 -12.36
CA ALA A 87 -15.37 -5.13 -13.62
C ALA A 87 -14.25 -5.43 -14.64
N ILE A 88 -13.42 -6.41 -14.35
CA ILE A 88 -12.28 -6.78 -15.18
C ILE A 88 -12.75 -7.68 -16.33
N PRO A 89 -12.40 -7.37 -17.60
CA PRO A 89 -12.94 -8.06 -18.77
C PRO A 89 -12.25 -9.44 -19.01
N VAL A 90 -12.34 -10.32 -18.03
CA VAL A 90 -11.81 -11.68 -18.06
C VAL A 90 -12.88 -12.67 -17.58
N PRO A 91 -12.85 -13.94 -18.04
CA PRO A 91 -13.74 -14.99 -17.55
C PRO A 91 -13.55 -15.26 -16.05
N ASP A 92 -14.52 -15.93 -15.43
CA ASP A 92 -14.40 -16.44 -14.08
C ASP A 92 -13.24 -17.42 -13.97
N ALA A 93 -12.61 -17.48 -12.79
CA ALA A 93 -11.51 -18.41 -12.51
C ALA A 93 -10.34 -18.34 -13.52
N SER A 94 -10.01 -17.15 -14.01
CA SER A 94 -8.95 -16.92 -14.99
C SER A 94 -7.54 -16.92 -14.41
N PHE A 95 -7.38 -16.63 -13.11
CA PHE A 95 -6.09 -16.43 -12.46
C PHE A 95 -5.90 -17.31 -11.23
N ASP A 96 -4.67 -17.75 -11.00
CA ASP A 96 -4.30 -18.56 -9.85
C ASP A 96 -3.88 -17.68 -8.67
N VAL A 97 -3.39 -16.47 -8.95
CA VAL A 97 -3.00 -15.47 -7.94
C VAL A 97 -3.47 -14.08 -8.34
N ILE A 98 -4.04 -13.36 -7.39
CA ILE A 98 -4.30 -11.93 -7.49
C ILE A 98 -3.32 -11.20 -6.59
N LEU A 99 -2.61 -10.22 -7.15
CA LEU A 99 -1.84 -9.21 -6.45
C LEU A 99 -2.61 -7.89 -6.51
N CYS A 100 -2.82 -7.23 -5.36
CA CYS A 100 -3.48 -5.92 -5.31
C CYS A 100 -2.82 -5.10 -4.18
N THR A 101 -2.09 -4.04 -4.54
CA THR A 101 -1.24 -3.34 -3.58
C THR A 101 -1.55 -1.85 -3.55
N GLU A 102 -2.09 -1.36 -2.40
CA GLU A 102 -2.45 0.05 -2.21
C GLU A 102 -3.40 0.56 -3.30
N VAL A 103 -4.52 -0.11 -3.49
CA VAL A 103 -5.53 0.19 -4.51
C VAL A 103 -6.90 0.40 -3.90
N LEU A 104 -7.28 -0.36 -2.87
CA LEU A 104 -8.64 -0.33 -2.33
C LEU A 104 -9.07 1.05 -1.83
N GLU A 105 -8.14 1.86 -1.33
CA GLU A 105 -8.39 3.24 -0.90
C GLU A 105 -8.70 4.20 -2.07
N HIS A 106 -8.35 3.78 -3.29
CA HIS A 106 -8.49 4.55 -4.52
C HIS A 106 -9.69 4.13 -5.38
N VAL A 107 -10.49 3.17 -4.93
CA VAL A 107 -11.69 2.71 -5.64
C VAL A 107 -12.95 3.13 -4.89
N PRO A 108 -14.00 3.59 -5.59
CA PRO A 108 -15.24 4.04 -4.94
C PRO A 108 -16.02 2.87 -4.33
N GLU A 109 -15.88 1.64 -4.87
CA GLU A 109 -16.65 0.46 -4.48
C GLU A 109 -15.76 -0.72 -4.06
N PRO A 110 -15.01 -0.64 -2.95
CA PRO A 110 -14.03 -1.66 -2.55
C PRO A 110 -14.66 -3.03 -2.24
N ILE A 111 -15.95 -3.09 -1.85
CA ILE A 111 -16.67 -4.35 -1.64
C ILE A 111 -16.96 -5.03 -2.99
N ALA A 112 -17.28 -4.26 -4.03
CA ALA A 112 -17.45 -4.80 -5.38
C ALA A 112 -16.12 -5.35 -5.91
N VAL A 113 -15.01 -4.66 -5.65
CA VAL A 113 -13.65 -5.15 -5.99
C VAL A 113 -13.33 -6.45 -5.26
N ALA A 114 -13.67 -6.58 -3.97
CA ALA A 114 -13.48 -7.84 -3.25
C ALA A 114 -14.29 -9.01 -3.87
N ARG A 115 -15.52 -8.75 -4.32
CA ARG A 115 -16.33 -9.75 -5.06
C ARG A 115 -15.70 -10.13 -6.39
N GLU A 116 -15.16 -9.15 -7.10
CA GLU A 116 -14.46 -9.38 -8.38
C GLU A 116 -13.20 -10.23 -8.18
N PHE A 117 -12.42 -10.03 -7.12
CA PHE A 117 -11.34 -10.94 -6.75
C PHE A 117 -11.84 -12.38 -6.64
N GLY A 118 -12.97 -12.59 -5.93
CA GLY A 118 -13.57 -13.92 -5.78
C GLY A 118 -14.08 -14.52 -7.09
N ARG A 119 -14.53 -13.70 -8.05
CA ARG A 119 -14.98 -14.16 -9.36
C ARG A 119 -13.82 -14.64 -10.22
N ILE A 120 -12.75 -13.85 -10.31
CA ILE A 120 -11.66 -14.07 -11.28
C ILE A 120 -10.58 -15.03 -10.81
N VAL A 121 -10.47 -15.28 -9.50
CA VAL A 121 -9.49 -16.22 -8.96
C VAL A 121 -10.03 -17.64 -8.98
N THR A 122 -9.18 -18.62 -9.32
CA THR A 122 -9.51 -20.04 -9.31
C THR A 122 -9.83 -20.55 -7.91
N PRO A 123 -10.68 -21.58 -7.75
CA PRO A 123 -10.77 -22.32 -6.49
C PRO A 123 -9.39 -22.82 -6.04
N GLY A 124 -9.02 -22.57 -4.78
CA GLY A 124 -7.68 -22.83 -4.26
C GLY A 124 -6.64 -21.74 -4.62
N GLY A 125 -6.97 -20.80 -5.48
CA GLY A 125 -6.10 -19.68 -5.82
C GLY A 125 -5.94 -18.66 -4.68
N ARG A 126 -4.95 -17.79 -4.78
CA ARG A 126 -4.50 -16.93 -3.70
C ARG A 126 -4.77 -15.45 -3.97
N LEU A 127 -5.10 -14.72 -2.92
CA LEU A 127 -5.09 -13.26 -2.88
C LEU A 127 -3.87 -12.79 -2.06
N ILE A 128 -3.11 -11.85 -2.62
CA ILE A 128 -2.01 -11.10 -1.98
C ILE A 128 -2.42 -9.64 -2.04
N LEU A 129 -2.75 -9.05 -0.90
CA LEU A 129 -3.37 -7.72 -0.82
C LEU A 129 -2.65 -6.86 0.21
N THR A 130 -2.42 -5.58 -0.12
CA THR A 130 -2.05 -4.56 0.87
C THR A 130 -2.95 -3.35 0.75
N ALA A 131 -3.29 -2.74 1.89
CA ALA A 131 -3.95 -1.45 1.94
C ALA A 131 -3.67 -0.75 3.29
N PRO A 132 -3.80 0.58 3.37
CA PRO A 132 -3.53 1.32 4.60
C PRO A 132 -4.60 1.04 5.67
N LEU A 133 -4.24 1.26 6.96
CA LEU A 133 -5.21 1.45 8.04
C LEU A 133 -5.67 2.91 8.11
N GLY A 134 -4.72 3.85 7.90
CA GLY A 134 -5.00 5.27 7.87
C GLY A 134 -4.02 6.00 6.97
N SER A 135 -4.52 6.65 5.92
CA SER A 135 -3.72 7.44 5.00
C SER A 135 -4.27 8.86 4.87
N GLY A 136 -3.38 9.84 4.73
CA GLY A 136 -3.77 11.19 4.33
C GLY A 136 -4.14 11.23 2.85
N ILE A 137 -4.89 12.27 2.44
CA ILE A 137 -5.31 12.46 1.05
C ILE A 137 -4.08 12.46 0.12
N HIS A 138 -4.14 11.65 -0.93
CA HIS A 138 -3.12 11.56 -1.98
C HIS A 138 -3.75 11.04 -3.28
N GLN A 139 -3.03 11.12 -4.38
CA GLN A 139 -3.51 10.73 -5.73
C GLN A 139 -4.88 11.33 -6.12
N GLU A 140 -5.11 12.60 -5.72
CA GLU A 140 -6.35 13.30 -6.03
C GLU A 140 -6.65 13.31 -7.55
N PRO A 141 -7.93 13.12 -7.92
CA PRO A 141 -9.14 13.03 -7.09
C PRO A 141 -9.50 11.59 -6.64
N TYR A 142 -8.66 10.61 -6.88
CA TYR A 142 -8.93 9.19 -6.69
C TYR A 142 -8.49 8.69 -5.31
N HIS A 143 -8.97 9.31 -4.21
CA HIS A 143 -8.75 8.85 -2.85
C HIS A 143 -10.08 8.91 -2.08
N PHE A 144 -10.71 7.76 -1.91
CA PHE A 144 -12.07 7.65 -1.39
C PHE A 144 -12.11 7.18 0.07
N TYR A 145 -11.09 6.41 0.52
CA TYR A 145 -11.04 5.85 1.87
C TYR A 145 -9.68 6.08 2.51
N GLY A 146 -9.67 6.41 3.81
CA GLY A 146 -8.44 6.55 4.58
C GLY A 146 -7.76 5.22 4.87
N GLY A 147 -8.49 4.11 4.83
CA GLY A 147 -7.95 2.78 5.06
C GLY A 147 -8.95 1.76 5.58
N TYR A 148 -8.47 0.57 5.92
CA TYR A 148 -9.29 -0.60 6.22
C TYR A 148 -8.82 -1.29 7.50
N THR A 149 -9.77 -1.82 8.29
CA THR A 149 -9.49 -2.57 9.51
C THR A 149 -9.40 -4.08 9.23
N PRO A 150 -8.80 -4.88 10.12
CA PRO A 150 -8.83 -6.35 10.02
C PRO A 150 -10.24 -6.92 9.89
N TYR A 151 -11.22 -6.29 10.54
CA TYR A 151 -12.63 -6.70 10.48
C TYR A 151 -13.22 -6.53 9.09
N TRP A 152 -12.82 -5.49 8.34
CA TRP A 152 -13.23 -5.30 6.96
C TRP A 152 -12.78 -6.48 6.08
N TYR A 153 -11.52 -6.87 6.18
CA TYR A 153 -10.97 -7.99 5.42
C TYR A 153 -11.68 -9.31 5.78
N GLN A 154 -11.82 -9.60 7.07
CA GLN A 154 -12.52 -10.81 7.55
C GLN A 154 -13.96 -10.87 7.05
N GLN A 155 -14.66 -9.76 7.05
CA GLN A 155 -16.07 -9.70 6.65
C GLN A 155 -16.23 -9.84 5.12
N PHE A 156 -15.56 -8.98 4.36
CA PHE A 156 -15.87 -8.83 2.94
C PHE A 156 -15.12 -9.80 2.04
N LEU A 157 -13.92 -10.22 2.40
CA LEU A 157 -13.24 -11.29 1.68
C LEU A 157 -13.93 -12.63 1.92
N LYS A 158 -14.42 -12.90 3.14
CA LYS A 158 -15.23 -14.09 3.39
C LYS A 158 -16.51 -14.11 2.56
N GLN A 159 -17.22 -12.98 2.46
CA GLN A 159 -18.39 -12.85 1.59
C GLN A 159 -18.05 -13.03 0.10
N ALA A 160 -16.84 -12.71 -0.31
CA ALA A 160 -16.34 -12.93 -1.66
C ALA A 160 -15.85 -14.37 -1.90
N GLY A 161 -16.01 -15.26 -0.89
CA GLY A 161 -15.67 -16.69 -0.98
C GLY A 161 -14.21 -17.00 -0.69
N PHE A 162 -13.52 -16.17 0.08
CA PHE A 162 -12.16 -16.44 0.57
C PHE A 162 -12.20 -17.01 2.00
N GLY A 163 -11.32 -17.97 2.26
CA GLY A 163 -10.99 -18.49 3.57
C GLY A 163 -9.50 -18.36 3.88
N GLY A 164 -9.07 -18.84 5.05
CA GLY A 164 -7.67 -18.76 5.46
C GLY A 164 -7.13 -17.33 5.50
N ILE A 165 -7.99 -16.35 5.79
CA ILE A 165 -7.68 -14.91 5.74
C ILE A 165 -6.69 -14.58 6.86
N THR A 166 -5.47 -14.21 6.49
CA THR A 166 -4.43 -13.76 7.42
C THR A 166 -4.21 -12.26 7.23
N VAL A 167 -4.27 -11.50 8.31
CA VAL A 167 -4.08 -10.04 8.30
C VAL A 167 -2.96 -9.68 9.25
N THR A 168 -1.86 -9.14 8.73
CA THR A 168 -0.66 -8.79 9.50
C THR A 168 -0.37 -7.30 9.37
N GLY A 169 -0.10 -6.62 10.48
CA GLY A 169 0.27 -5.19 10.46
C GLY A 169 1.62 -4.95 9.79
N ASN A 170 1.69 -3.87 9.02
CA ASN A 170 2.95 -3.40 8.44
C ASN A 170 3.70 -2.51 9.44
N ALA A 171 4.25 -3.07 10.50
CA ALA A 171 4.83 -2.46 11.69
C ALA A 171 3.79 -2.10 12.77
N GLY A 172 4.26 -1.69 13.94
CA GLY A 172 3.43 -1.37 15.09
C GLY A 172 3.08 0.11 15.24
N THR A 173 2.44 0.43 16.33
CA THR A 173 1.94 1.76 16.70
C THR A 173 3.04 2.81 16.72
N LEU A 174 4.20 2.50 17.30
CA LEU A 174 5.28 3.48 17.41
C LEU A 174 5.85 3.86 16.04
N ARG A 175 6.00 2.89 15.13
CA ARG A 175 6.45 3.15 13.75
C ARG A 175 5.39 3.94 12.97
N HIS A 176 4.11 3.68 13.18
CA HIS A 176 3.05 4.48 12.60
C HIS A 176 3.11 5.95 13.07
N VAL A 177 3.20 6.17 14.39
CA VAL A 177 3.36 7.53 14.95
C VAL A 177 4.59 8.22 14.37
N ALA A 178 5.72 7.52 14.26
CA ALA A 178 6.94 8.06 13.66
C ALA A 178 6.75 8.48 12.20
N GLN A 179 6.01 7.71 11.41
CA GLN A 179 5.67 8.10 10.04
C GLN A 179 4.85 9.39 10.01
N GLU A 180 3.87 9.52 10.90
CA GLU A 180 3.00 10.70 10.96
C GLU A 180 3.76 11.93 11.47
N THR A 181 4.71 11.79 12.39
CA THR A 181 5.55 12.92 12.82
C THR A 181 6.45 13.42 11.69
N ILE A 182 7.00 12.51 10.87
CA ILE A 182 7.77 12.89 9.65
C ILE A 182 6.84 13.58 8.64
N ARG A 183 5.64 13.06 8.44
CA ARG A 183 4.63 13.68 7.56
C ARG A 183 4.28 15.08 8.02
N PHE A 184 4.00 15.26 9.32
CA PHE A 184 3.73 16.55 9.94
C PHE A 184 4.85 17.56 9.67
N VAL A 185 6.12 17.20 9.91
CA VAL A 185 7.27 18.06 9.67
C VAL A 185 7.37 18.49 8.21
N ARG A 186 7.08 17.58 7.27
CA ARG A 186 7.11 17.88 5.83
C ARG A 186 5.98 18.81 5.41
N MET A 187 4.76 18.58 5.91
CA MET A 187 3.56 19.34 5.55
C MET A 187 3.57 20.75 6.15
N THR A 188 4.16 20.92 7.36
CA THR A 188 4.19 22.19 8.09
C THR A 188 5.50 22.95 7.90
N ARG A 189 6.30 22.59 6.89
CA ARG A 189 7.56 23.28 6.60
C ARG A 189 7.31 24.78 6.40
N PRO A 190 8.04 25.67 7.10
CA PRO A 190 7.92 27.10 6.93
C PRO A 190 8.06 27.52 5.46
N PHE A 191 7.23 28.46 5.03
CA PHE A 191 7.11 28.91 3.63
C PHE A 191 6.71 27.84 2.61
N GLY A 192 6.20 26.70 3.08
CA GLY A 192 5.76 25.57 2.25
C GLY A 192 4.34 25.10 2.50
N PHE A 193 3.61 25.69 3.47
CA PHE A 193 2.21 25.37 3.73
C PHE A 193 1.32 26.63 3.65
N ALA A 194 0.02 26.42 3.45
CA ALA A 194 -0.95 27.50 3.26
C ALA A 194 -1.24 28.24 4.58
N ALA A 195 -0.41 29.23 4.90
CA ALA A 195 -0.61 30.13 6.02
C ALA A 195 -0.15 31.54 5.65
N PRO A 196 -0.70 32.62 6.26
CA PRO A 196 -0.21 33.96 6.09
C PRO A 196 1.28 34.07 6.45
N TRP A 197 2.02 34.96 5.76
CA TRP A 197 3.48 35.08 5.96
C TRP A 197 3.89 35.29 7.42
N TYR A 198 3.13 36.10 8.16
CA TYR A 198 3.39 36.35 9.58
C TYR A 198 3.21 35.12 10.45
N GLY A 199 2.22 34.27 10.13
CA GLY A 199 2.03 32.96 10.77
C GLY A 199 3.22 32.04 10.53
N GLN A 200 3.78 32.06 9.32
CA GLN A 200 4.96 31.26 8.99
C GLN A 200 6.22 31.75 9.72
N VAL A 201 6.38 33.05 9.84
CA VAL A 201 7.49 33.64 10.63
C VAL A 201 7.38 33.30 12.11
N LEU A 202 6.17 33.35 12.68
CA LEU A 202 5.92 32.93 14.06
C LEU A 202 6.11 31.43 14.26
N TRP A 203 5.80 30.62 13.27
CA TRP A 203 5.96 29.16 13.31
C TRP A 203 7.41 28.70 13.17
N LEU A 204 8.26 29.45 12.47
CA LEU A 204 9.64 29.08 12.17
C LEU A 204 10.47 28.67 13.40
N PRO A 205 10.54 29.42 14.52
CA PRO A 205 11.35 29.00 15.66
C PRO A 205 10.86 27.69 16.29
N PHE A 206 9.55 27.47 16.36
CA PHE A 206 8.99 26.22 16.87
C PHE A 206 9.33 25.07 15.94
N TRP A 207 9.20 25.26 14.62
CA TRP A 207 9.53 24.24 13.64
C TRP A 207 11.01 23.85 13.68
N VAL A 208 11.92 24.80 13.82
CA VAL A 208 13.36 24.54 13.91
C VAL A 208 13.70 23.66 15.13
N ILE A 209 13.00 23.86 16.25
CA ILE A 209 13.18 23.05 17.46
C ILE A 209 12.51 21.69 17.34
N LEU A 210 11.29 21.63 16.81
CA LEU A 210 10.50 20.40 16.75
C LEU A 210 10.92 19.45 15.63
N ALA A 211 11.34 19.99 14.47
CA ALA A 211 11.64 19.18 13.31
C ALA A 211 12.72 18.09 13.55
N PRO A 212 13.88 18.37 14.19
CA PRO A 212 14.85 17.33 14.48
C PRO A 212 14.33 16.29 15.48
N VAL A 213 13.50 16.67 16.43
CA VAL A 213 12.89 15.73 17.39
C VAL A 213 11.90 14.83 16.66
N LEU A 214 10.97 15.40 15.90
CA LEU A 214 9.89 14.67 15.24
C LEU A 214 10.35 13.88 14.00
N ALA A 215 11.37 14.34 13.28
CA ALA A 215 11.85 13.69 12.07
C ALA A 215 13.07 12.77 12.28
N LEU A 216 13.70 12.82 13.46
CA LEU A 216 14.88 11.98 13.74
C LEU A 216 14.78 11.26 15.08
N ALA A 217 14.61 11.95 16.21
CA ALA A 217 14.62 11.32 17.52
C ALA A 217 13.44 10.37 17.71
N VAL A 218 12.21 10.80 17.38
CA VAL A 218 11.01 9.94 17.46
C VAL A 218 11.12 8.73 16.54
N PRO A 219 11.48 8.83 15.25
CA PRO A 219 11.68 7.65 14.40
C PRO A 219 12.77 6.68 14.88
N LEU A 220 13.86 7.18 15.44
CA LEU A 220 14.93 6.33 16.00
C LEU A 220 14.43 5.55 17.22
N ALA A 221 13.75 6.23 18.16
CA ALA A 221 13.15 5.58 19.32
C ALA A 221 12.08 4.57 18.91
N ALA A 222 11.21 4.94 17.97
CA ALA A 222 10.18 4.06 17.44
C ALA A 222 10.78 2.80 16.81
N LYS A 223 11.84 2.93 16.00
CA LYS A 223 12.53 1.78 15.42
C LYS A 223 13.04 0.79 16.47
N ALA A 224 13.54 1.28 17.59
CA ALA A 224 14.07 0.45 18.67
C ALA A 224 12.97 -0.22 19.52
N LEU A 225 11.86 0.49 19.72
CA LEU A 225 10.82 0.11 20.69
C LEU A 225 9.62 -0.61 20.04
N ASP A 226 9.38 -0.47 18.74
CA ASP A 226 8.22 -1.02 18.04
C ASP A 226 8.12 -2.55 18.14
N ARG A 227 9.26 -3.23 18.33
CA ARG A 227 9.32 -4.69 18.58
C ARG A 227 8.56 -5.15 19.83
N PHE A 228 8.23 -4.24 20.74
CA PHE A 228 7.46 -4.53 21.95
C PHE A 228 5.95 -4.37 21.75
N ASP A 229 5.51 -3.72 20.65
CA ASP A 229 4.10 -3.66 20.29
C ASP A 229 3.66 -4.98 19.63
N ARG A 230 3.05 -5.83 20.44
CA ARG A 230 2.58 -7.17 20.01
C ARG A 230 1.18 -7.12 19.39
N GLU A 231 0.39 -6.11 19.70
CA GLU A 231 -1.01 -6.04 19.27
C GLU A 231 -1.19 -5.39 17.89
N GLN A 232 -0.29 -4.49 17.51
CA GLN A 232 -0.28 -3.76 16.23
C GLN A 232 -1.66 -3.16 15.87
N ARG A 233 -2.40 -2.69 16.89
CA ARG A 233 -3.76 -2.15 16.68
C ARG A 233 -3.78 -0.85 15.89
N PHE A 234 -2.67 -0.13 15.89
CA PHE A 234 -2.49 1.11 15.15
C PHE A 234 -1.23 1.01 14.30
N THR A 235 -1.40 0.52 13.09
CA THR A 235 -0.33 0.29 12.10
C THR A 235 -0.50 1.18 10.88
N VAL A 236 0.53 1.31 10.06
CA VAL A 236 0.45 2.07 8.78
C VAL A 236 -0.51 1.44 7.78
N GLY A 237 -0.63 0.12 7.80
CA GLY A 237 -1.48 -0.65 6.90
C GLY A 237 -1.35 -2.13 7.18
N TYR A 238 -1.95 -2.92 6.35
CA TYR A 238 -2.00 -4.37 6.49
C TYR A 238 -1.48 -5.10 5.26
N HIS A 239 -0.84 -6.22 5.52
CA HIS A 239 -0.49 -7.27 4.57
C HIS A 239 -1.51 -8.40 4.74
N VAL A 240 -2.23 -8.74 3.69
CA VAL A 240 -3.33 -9.69 3.73
C VAL A 240 -3.11 -10.81 2.72
N THR A 241 -3.23 -12.05 3.18
CA THR A 241 -3.35 -13.22 2.29
C THR A 241 -4.65 -13.92 2.54
N ALA A 242 -5.23 -14.49 1.49
CA ALA A 242 -6.43 -15.32 1.57
C ALA A 242 -6.40 -16.38 0.46
N VAL A 243 -7.17 -17.44 0.63
CA VAL A 243 -7.30 -18.52 -0.34
C VAL A 243 -8.76 -18.61 -0.78
N ARG A 244 -9.01 -18.72 -2.09
CA ARG A 244 -10.35 -18.90 -2.63
C ARG A 244 -10.88 -20.28 -2.26
N GLU A 245 -11.95 -20.35 -1.51
CA GLU A 245 -12.58 -21.62 -1.16
C GLU A 245 -13.22 -22.26 -2.39
N PRO A 246 -13.26 -23.61 -2.48
CA PRO A 246 -14.07 -24.29 -3.49
C PRO A 246 -15.53 -23.83 -3.38
N ALA A 247 -16.22 -23.78 -4.51
CA ALA A 247 -17.67 -23.62 -4.48
C ALA A 247 -18.28 -24.82 -3.75
N ALA A 248 -19.14 -24.54 -2.77
CA ALA A 248 -19.87 -25.57 -2.01
C ALA A 248 -20.87 -26.30 -2.91
#